data_5faf6f8c7d74e4fcd8b54f09d4f692c4
#
_entry.id   5faf6f8c7d74e4fcd8b54f09d4f692c4
#
_cell.length_a   1.000
_cell.length_b   1.000
_cell.length_c   1.000
_cell.angle_alpha   90.00
_cell.angle_beta   90.00
_cell.angle_gamma   90.00
#
_symmetry.space_group_name_H-M   'P 1'
#
loop_
_entity.id
_entity.type
_entity.pdbx_description
1 polymer ?
#
loop_
_entity_poly.entity_id
_entity_poly.type
_entity_poly.pdbx_seq_one_letter_code
_entity_poly.pdbx_strand_id
1 'polypeptide(L)'
;MTRRPLYDAVTRSRAAELYDGGNGVKTISSLIGVPYEAVRQWINTYRSVGIEGLTDMGKKNAVYSYETKVAAARAVVDEGMTKAEAMEKFGIASTSPLKNWMKAYREGGPEALRPKPRGRRKGTSSPPKETTREQELERRIQKLEAENAYLKKSIALKAEKRSRTERRRRP
;
A
#
# COMPACT_ATOMS: atom_id res chain seq x y z
N MET A 1 -2.17 -9.41 2.19
CA MET A 1 -1.50 -10.28 1.19
C MET A 1 -0.30 -9.52 0.62
N THR A 2 0.92 -9.95 0.90
CA THR A 2 2.14 -9.41 0.32
C THR A 2 2.23 -9.91 -1.13
N ARG A 3 2.24 -8.98 -2.10
CA ARG A 3 2.47 -9.32 -3.51
C ARG A 3 3.86 -9.96 -3.62
N ARG A 4 3.92 -11.21 -4.07
CA ARG A 4 5.20 -11.84 -4.44
C ARG A 4 5.85 -11.01 -5.56
N PRO A 5 7.15 -10.70 -5.47
CA PRO A 5 7.85 -10.03 -6.57
C PRO A 5 7.75 -10.91 -7.82
N LEU A 6 7.53 -10.28 -8.97
CA LEU A 6 7.40 -10.95 -10.26
C LEU A 6 8.66 -11.75 -10.64
N TYR A 7 9.82 -11.32 -10.16
CA TYR A 7 11.12 -11.95 -10.38
C TYR A 7 11.76 -12.28 -9.03
N ASP A 8 12.44 -13.41 -8.97
CA ASP A 8 13.12 -13.89 -7.76
C ASP A 8 14.43 -13.13 -7.46
N ALA A 9 15.02 -13.39 -6.31
CA ALA A 9 16.28 -12.78 -5.90
C ALA A 9 17.45 -13.25 -6.78
N VAL A 10 17.41 -14.50 -7.27
CA VAL A 10 18.47 -15.08 -8.10
C VAL A 10 18.57 -14.37 -9.44
N THR A 11 17.43 -14.13 -10.11
CA THR A 11 17.39 -13.37 -11.37
C THR A 11 17.94 -11.95 -11.20
N ARG A 12 17.62 -11.31 -10.07
CA ARG A 12 18.14 -9.97 -9.76
C ARG A 12 19.65 -9.97 -9.47
N SER A 13 20.14 -10.95 -8.73
CA SER A 13 21.59 -11.10 -8.50
C SER A 13 22.34 -11.35 -9.81
N ARG A 14 21.77 -12.19 -10.69
CA ARG A 14 22.35 -12.43 -12.02
C ARG A 14 22.45 -11.17 -12.86
N ALA A 15 21.47 -10.29 -12.77
CA ALA A 15 21.53 -8.98 -13.46
C ALA A 15 22.68 -8.11 -12.92
N ALA A 16 22.92 -8.11 -11.60
CA ALA A 16 24.05 -7.39 -10.98
C ALA A 16 25.39 -7.96 -11.42
N GLU A 17 25.57 -9.28 -11.41
CA GLU A 17 26.80 -9.94 -11.89
C GLU A 17 27.12 -9.59 -13.34
N LEU A 18 26.12 -9.62 -14.22
CA LEU A 18 26.29 -9.25 -15.63
C LEU A 18 26.67 -7.78 -15.78
N TYR A 19 26.14 -6.91 -14.92
CA TYR A 19 26.47 -5.50 -14.90
C TYR A 19 27.93 -5.27 -14.47
N ASP A 20 28.40 -5.96 -13.43
CA ASP A 20 29.78 -5.92 -12.97
C ASP A 20 30.74 -6.48 -14.02
N GLY A 21 30.28 -7.42 -14.85
CA GLY A 21 30.98 -7.90 -16.03
C GLY A 21 31.02 -6.92 -17.22
N GLY A 22 30.56 -5.66 -17.02
CA GLY A 22 30.63 -4.59 -18.01
C GLY A 22 29.49 -4.59 -19.04
N ASN A 23 28.43 -5.39 -18.85
CA ASN A 23 27.30 -5.42 -19.77
C ASN A 23 26.36 -4.22 -19.54
N GLY A 24 25.90 -3.61 -20.63
CA GLY A 24 24.89 -2.57 -20.57
C GLY A 24 23.51 -3.10 -20.23
N VAL A 25 22.66 -2.25 -19.65
CA VAL A 25 21.26 -2.60 -19.22
C VAL A 25 20.46 -3.27 -20.35
N LYS A 26 20.61 -2.79 -21.60
CA LYS A 26 19.92 -3.36 -22.76
C LYS A 26 20.38 -4.79 -23.07
N THR A 27 21.66 -5.03 -23.00
CA THR A 27 22.28 -6.37 -23.19
C THR A 27 21.80 -7.32 -22.12
N ILE A 28 21.86 -6.89 -20.84
CA ILE A 28 21.39 -7.68 -19.71
C ILE A 28 19.91 -8.04 -19.87
N SER A 29 19.06 -7.07 -20.26
CA SER A 29 17.64 -7.29 -20.52
C SER A 29 17.41 -8.42 -21.54
N SER A 30 18.18 -8.41 -22.64
CA SER A 30 18.09 -9.45 -23.67
C SER A 30 18.61 -10.81 -23.18
N LEU A 31 19.69 -10.84 -22.39
CA LEU A 31 20.31 -12.08 -21.92
C LEU A 31 19.45 -12.82 -20.88
N ILE A 32 18.78 -12.08 -19.98
CA ILE A 32 17.98 -12.68 -18.92
C ILE A 32 16.47 -12.72 -19.24
N GLY A 33 16.05 -12.19 -20.40
CA GLY A 33 14.64 -12.19 -20.81
C GLY A 33 13.71 -11.32 -19.94
N VAL A 34 14.25 -10.27 -19.32
CA VAL A 34 13.51 -9.37 -18.43
C VAL A 34 13.35 -8.00 -19.10
N PRO A 35 12.18 -7.34 -18.98
CA PRO A 35 11.96 -6.03 -19.57
C PRO A 35 13.02 -5.00 -19.15
N TYR A 36 13.47 -4.19 -20.11
CA TYR A 36 14.50 -3.18 -19.95
C TYR A 36 14.29 -2.27 -18.71
N GLU A 37 13.07 -1.80 -18.50
CA GLU A 37 12.76 -0.91 -17.37
C GLU A 37 12.94 -1.60 -16.00
N ALA A 38 12.66 -2.89 -15.92
CA ALA A 38 12.88 -3.66 -14.69
C ALA A 38 14.38 -3.81 -14.41
N VAL A 39 15.16 -4.20 -15.43
CA VAL A 39 16.61 -4.31 -15.31
C VAL A 39 17.24 -2.96 -14.97
N ARG A 40 16.82 -1.90 -15.63
CA ARG A 40 17.27 -0.53 -15.33
C ARG A 40 17.02 -0.13 -13.88
N GLN A 41 15.86 -0.45 -13.36
CA GLN A 41 15.52 -0.20 -11.96
C GLN A 41 16.40 -1.03 -11.02
N TRP A 42 16.66 -2.30 -11.33
CA TRP A 42 17.53 -3.16 -10.52
C TRP A 42 18.96 -2.65 -10.48
N ILE A 43 19.51 -2.26 -11.63
CA ILE A 43 20.88 -1.71 -11.69
C ILE A 43 20.97 -0.38 -10.92
N ASN A 44 20.00 0.50 -11.03
CA ASN A 44 19.96 1.72 -10.21
C ASN A 44 19.87 1.41 -8.71
N THR A 45 19.10 0.41 -8.32
CA THR A 45 19.03 -0.04 -6.91
C THR A 45 20.36 -0.66 -6.47
N TYR A 46 20.97 -1.50 -7.31
CA TYR A 46 22.26 -2.13 -7.05
C TYR A 46 23.36 -1.09 -6.83
N ARG A 47 23.46 -0.07 -7.70
CA ARG A 47 24.40 1.03 -7.57
C ARG A 47 24.19 1.87 -6.29
N SER A 48 22.96 1.99 -5.86
CA SER A 48 22.56 2.84 -4.73
C SER A 48 22.72 2.16 -3.36
N VAL A 49 22.31 0.91 -3.24
CA VAL A 49 22.21 0.19 -1.95
C VAL A 49 22.87 -1.20 -1.97
N GLY A 50 23.58 -1.52 -3.04
CA GLY A 50 24.29 -2.79 -3.18
C GLY A 50 23.41 -4.00 -3.42
N ILE A 51 24.05 -5.19 -3.39
CA ILE A 51 23.39 -6.47 -3.67
C ILE A 51 22.33 -6.82 -2.62
N GLU A 52 22.57 -6.50 -1.35
CA GLU A 52 21.61 -6.77 -0.27
C GLU A 52 20.31 -6.00 -0.48
N GLY A 53 20.37 -4.72 -0.80
CA GLY A 53 19.19 -3.92 -1.10
C GLY A 53 18.44 -4.38 -2.34
N LEU A 54 19.15 -4.92 -3.34
CA LEU A 54 18.58 -5.49 -4.54
C LEU A 54 17.84 -6.82 -4.25
N THR A 55 18.41 -7.69 -3.45
CA THR A 55 17.81 -9.00 -3.10
C THR A 55 16.64 -8.84 -2.14
N ASP A 56 16.70 -7.84 -1.25
CA ASP A 56 15.65 -7.53 -0.27
C ASP A 56 14.51 -6.66 -0.81
N MET A 57 14.55 -6.29 -2.10
CA MET A 57 13.48 -5.53 -2.74
C MET A 57 12.10 -6.18 -2.49
N GLY A 58 11.19 -5.40 -1.92
CA GLY A 58 9.81 -5.83 -1.65
C GLY A 58 9.60 -6.52 -0.30
N LYS A 59 10.64 -6.81 0.48
CA LYS A 59 10.50 -7.40 1.83
C LYS A 59 10.15 -6.33 2.88
N LYS A 60 10.82 -5.20 2.86
CA LYS A 60 10.58 -4.06 3.77
C LYS A 60 10.71 -2.74 3.02
N ASN A 61 9.89 -1.76 3.38
CA ASN A 61 10.06 -0.39 2.90
C ASN A 61 11.21 0.29 3.66
N ALA A 62 12.18 0.83 2.95
CA ALA A 62 13.24 1.62 3.54
C ALA A 62 12.66 2.88 4.19
N VAL A 63 13.15 3.20 5.39
CA VAL A 63 12.78 4.42 6.13
C VAL A 63 13.91 5.44 5.96
N TYR A 64 13.57 6.63 5.50
CA TYR A 64 14.52 7.71 5.25
C TYR A 64 14.26 8.87 6.22
N SER A 65 15.33 9.52 6.68
CA SER A 65 15.23 10.70 7.53
C SER A 65 14.59 11.87 6.79
N TYR A 66 14.15 12.88 7.53
CA TYR A 66 13.60 14.10 6.92
C TYR A 66 14.68 14.82 6.09
N GLU A 67 15.88 14.93 6.64
CA GLU A 67 17.02 15.57 6.01
C GLU A 67 17.38 14.90 4.69
N THR A 68 17.43 13.57 4.67
CA THR A 68 17.69 12.79 3.44
C THR A 68 16.64 13.07 2.36
N LYS A 69 15.37 13.14 2.75
CA LYS A 69 14.27 13.42 1.79
C LYS A 69 14.40 14.81 1.20
N VAL A 70 14.69 15.82 2.04
CA VAL A 70 14.84 17.20 1.60
C VAL A 70 16.09 17.35 0.73
N ALA A 71 17.23 16.81 1.16
CA ALA A 71 18.49 16.89 0.42
C ALA A 71 18.37 16.22 -0.95
N ALA A 72 17.79 15.03 -1.02
CA ALA A 72 17.58 14.31 -2.27
C ALA A 72 16.60 15.01 -3.22
N ALA A 73 15.51 15.55 -2.70
CA ALA A 73 14.53 16.30 -3.52
C ALA A 73 15.14 17.59 -4.06
N ARG A 74 15.87 18.34 -3.22
CA ARG A 74 16.58 19.56 -3.59
C ARG A 74 17.65 19.31 -4.66
N ALA A 75 18.48 18.27 -4.49
CA ALA A 75 19.53 17.94 -5.45
C ALA A 75 18.95 17.66 -6.85
N VAL A 76 17.79 17.04 -6.95
CA VAL A 76 17.16 16.78 -8.26
C VAL A 76 16.39 18.00 -8.79
N VAL A 77 15.68 18.74 -7.94
CA VAL A 77 14.80 19.84 -8.38
C VAL A 77 15.57 21.12 -8.63
N ASP A 78 16.49 21.50 -7.71
CA ASP A 78 17.21 22.79 -7.73
C ASP A 78 18.58 22.68 -8.38
N GLU A 79 19.31 21.54 -8.14
CA GLU A 79 20.67 21.33 -8.63
C GLU A 79 20.72 20.56 -9.97
N GLY A 80 19.56 20.10 -10.49
CA GLY A 80 19.46 19.42 -11.77
C GLY A 80 20.05 18.02 -11.81
N MET A 81 20.34 17.41 -10.65
CA MET A 81 20.88 16.05 -10.55
C MET A 81 19.92 15.03 -11.15
N THR A 82 20.43 14.00 -11.82
CA THR A 82 19.59 12.93 -12.30
C THR A 82 19.05 12.07 -11.15
N LYS A 83 17.90 11.43 -11.35
CA LYS A 83 17.31 10.55 -10.32
C LYS A 83 18.21 9.37 -9.95
N ALA A 84 18.98 8.86 -10.91
CA ALA A 84 19.93 7.77 -10.68
C ALA A 84 21.10 8.21 -9.77
N GLU A 85 21.70 9.33 -10.07
CA GLU A 85 22.77 9.92 -9.25
C GLU A 85 22.27 10.28 -7.84
N ALA A 86 21.06 10.85 -7.72
CA ALA A 86 20.49 11.15 -6.42
C ALA A 86 20.21 9.86 -5.61
N MET A 87 19.75 8.79 -6.26
CA MET A 87 19.58 7.50 -5.59
C MET A 87 20.92 6.99 -5.07
N GLU A 88 21.97 7.02 -5.88
CA GLU A 88 23.30 6.57 -5.53
C GLU A 88 23.91 7.42 -4.40
N LYS A 89 23.83 8.74 -4.51
CA LYS A 89 24.38 9.68 -3.52
C LYS A 89 23.72 9.58 -2.15
N PHE A 90 22.39 9.38 -2.11
CA PHE A 90 21.63 9.37 -0.87
C PHE A 90 21.18 7.98 -0.40
N GLY A 91 21.64 6.92 -1.04
CA GLY A 91 21.31 5.54 -0.67
C GLY A 91 19.81 5.22 -0.81
N ILE A 92 19.15 5.70 -1.88
CA ILE A 92 17.71 5.53 -2.07
C ILE A 92 17.45 4.26 -2.87
N ALA A 93 16.82 3.27 -2.25
CA ALA A 93 16.62 1.95 -2.84
C ALA A 93 15.68 1.93 -4.06
N SER A 94 14.87 2.97 -4.30
CA SER A 94 13.94 2.97 -5.43
C SER A 94 13.58 4.38 -5.89
N THR A 95 13.21 4.52 -7.16
CA THR A 95 12.81 5.82 -7.74
C THR A 95 11.45 6.32 -7.25
N SER A 96 10.58 5.45 -6.73
CA SER A 96 9.22 5.83 -6.32
C SER A 96 9.16 6.80 -5.14
N PRO A 97 9.88 6.56 -4.02
CA PRO A 97 9.97 7.54 -2.94
C PRO A 97 10.53 8.88 -3.43
N LEU A 98 11.60 8.85 -4.22
CA LEU A 98 12.23 10.07 -4.73
C LEU A 98 11.28 10.90 -5.59
N LYS A 99 10.50 10.27 -6.48
CA LYS A 99 9.47 10.94 -7.29
C LYS A 99 8.43 11.63 -6.39
N ASN A 100 7.97 10.95 -5.34
CA ASN A 100 6.99 11.51 -4.40
C ASN A 100 7.58 12.70 -3.63
N TRP A 101 8.84 12.62 -3.20
CA TRP A 101 9.52 13.73 -2.51
C TRP A 101 9.73 14.92 -3.42
N MET A 102 10.15 14.71 -4.66
CA MET A 102 10.27 15.78 -5.66
C MET A 102 8.93 16.48 -5.92
N LYS A 103 7.84 15.71 -6.02
CA LYS A 103 6.50 16.28 -6.18
C LYS A 103 6.12 17.14 -4.97
N ALA A 104 6.23 16.58 -3.77
CA ALA A 104 5.90 17.29 -2.52
C ALA A 104 6.78 18.55 -2.33
N TYR A 105 8.08 18.45 -2.67
CA TYR A 105 9.00 19.59 -2.60
C TYR A 105 8.63 20.71 -3.55
N ARG A 106 8.20 20.41 -4.78
CA ARG A 106 7.72 21.43 -5.75
C ARG A 106 6.42 22.09 -5.32
N GLU A 107 5.52 21.35 -4.66
CA GLU A 107 4.20 21.85 -4.25
C GLU A 107 4.24 22.68 -2.96
N GLY A 108 5.09 22.32 -2.01
CA GLY A 108 5.09 22.93 -0.68
C GLY A 108 6.45 23.08 -0.03
N GLY A 109 7.54 23.01 -0.82
CA GLY A 109 8.90 23.16 -0.32
C GLY A 109 9.32 22.07 0.67
N PRO A 110 10.41 22.31 1.43
CA PRO A 110 10.94 21.35 2.41
C PRO A 110 9.90 20.94 3.47
N GLU A 111 9.05 21.87 3.89
CA GLU A 111 8.04 21.65 4.92
C GLU A 111 7.03 20.55 4.55
N ALA A 112 6.72 20.38 3.26
CA ALA A 112 5.81 19.34 2.77
C ALA A 112 6.34 17.92 2.99
N LEU A 113 7.66 17.77 3.19
CA LEU A 113 8.34 16.48 3.45
C LEU A 113 8.41 16.11 4.93
N ARG A 114 7.93 16.98 5.84
CA ARG A 114 7.87 16.66 7.27
C ARG A 114 7.04 15.41 7.53
N PRO A 115 7.45 14.57 8.49
CA PRO A 115 6.68 13.40 8.87
C PRO A 115 5.27 13.80 9.30
N LYS A 116 4.27 13.29 8.61
CA LYS A 116 2.86 13.45 9.01
C LYS A 116 2.45 12.25 9.89
N PRO A 117 1.69 12.48 10.98
CA PRO A 117 1.20 11.38 11.79
C PRO A 117 0.38 10.41 10.92
N ARG A 118 0.69 9.10 11.03
CA ARG A 118 -0.03 8.07 10.27
C ARG A 118 -1.43 7.89 10.84
N GLY A 119 -2.41 7.89 9.95
CA GLY A 119 -3.79 7.55 10.28
C GLY A 119 -4.64 8.73 10.75
N ARG A 120 -5.91 8.45 11.01
CA ARG A 120 -6.87 9.40 11.56
C ARG A 120 -6.42 9.74 13.00
N ARG A 121 -6.30 11.03 13.33
CA ARG A 121 -5.99 11.47 14.71
C ARG A 121 -6.96 10.79 15.67
N LYS A 122 -6.44 10.04 16.67
CA LYS A 122 -7.24 9.57 17.80
C LYS A 122 -7.85 10.81 18.45
N GLY A 123 -9.18 10.93 18.41
CA GLY A 123 -9.87 12.08 19.03
C GLY A 123 -10.55 13.06 18.08
N THR A 124 -10.37 12.98 16.76
CA THR A 124 -11.29 13.60 15.82
C THR A 124 -12.43 12.65 15.46
N SER A 125 -13.11 12.10 16.48
CA SER A 125 -14.51 11.77 16.26
C SER A 125 -15.16 13.11 15.96
N SER A 126 -15.74 13.27 14.75
CA SER A 126 -16.71 14.33 14.54
C SER A 126 -17.62 14.29 15.76
N PRO A 127 -17.94 15.45 16.39
CA PRO A 127 -18.93 15.46 17.45
C PRO A 127 -20.12 14.63 16.94
N PRO A 128 -20.70 13.75 17.76
CA PRO A 128 -21.87 13.00 17.34
C PRO A 128 -22.81 14.03 16.74
N LYS A 129 -23.19 13.86 15.46
CA LYS A 129 -24.23 14.70 14.87
C LYS A 129 -25.35 14.62 15.86
N GLU A 130 -25.76 15.78 16.41
CA GLU A 130 -26.96 15.87 17.22
C GLU A 130 -28.07 15.22 16.41
N THR A 131 -28.43 14.00 16.79
CA THR A 131 -29.50 13.28 16.12
C THR A 131 -30.76 14.01 16.52
N THR A 132 -31.42 14.60 15.55
CA THR A 132 -32.75 15.21 15.80
C THR A 132 -33.66 14.13 16.40
N ARG A 133 -34.56 14.55 17.30
CA ARG A 133 -35.53 13.63 17.93
C ARG A 133 -36.28 12.76 16.91
N GLU A 134 -36.50 13.29 15.71
CA GLU A 134 -37.07 12.57 14.57
C GLU A 134 -36.20 11.40 14.13
N GLN A 135 -34.90 11.61 13.97
CA GLN A 135 -33.94 10.54 13.58
C GLN A 135 -33.83 9.45 14.65
N GLU A 136 -33.94 9.80 15.92
CA GLU A 136 -33.95 8.80 17.01
C GLU A 136 -35.24 7.98 16.97
N LEU A 137 -36.39 8.62 16.73
CA LEU A 137 -37.66 7.94 16.59
C LEU A 137 -37.69 7.04 15.36
N GLU A 138 -37.20 7.49 14.23
CA GLU A 138 -37.07 6.67 13.02
C GLU A 138 -36.22 5.42 13.24
N ARG A 139 -35.05 5.56 13.89
CA ARG A 139 -34.20 4.41 14.25
C ARG A 139 -34.91 3.44 15.18
N ARG A 140 -35.71 3.97 16.13
CA ARG A 140 -36.48 3.13 17.06
C ARG A 140 -37.60 2.40 16.34
N ILE A 141 -38.30 3.06 15.41
CA ILE A 141 -39.31 2.45 14.55
C ILE A 141 -38.69 1.32 13.73
N GLN A 142 -37.60 1.57 13.01
CA GLN A 142 -36.90 0.55 12.21
C GLN A 142 -36.47 -0.67 13.05
N LYS A 143 -36.01 -0.43 14.27
CA LYS A 143 -35.65 -1.52 15.18
C LYS A 143 -36.83 -2.35 15.59
N LEU A 144 -37.94 -1.70 15.96
CA LEU A 144 -39.20 -2.38 16.34
C LEU A 144 -39.82 -3.13 15.17
N GLU A 145 -39.78 -2.59 13.97
CA GLU A 145 -40.26 -3.27 12.75
C GLU A 145 -39.42 -4.53 12.45
N ALA A 146 -38.10 -4.45 12.60
CA ALA A 146 -37.23 -5.61 12.43
C ALA A 146 -37.49 -6.69 13.48
N GLU A 147 -37.69 -6.31 14.76
CA GLU A 147 -38.05 -7.24 15.83
C GLU A 147 -39.41 -7.89 15.55
N ASN A 148 -40.41 -7.12 15.13
CA ASN A 148 -41.75 -7.64 14.73
C ASN A 148 -41.66 -8.62 13.56
N ALA A 149 -40.88 -8.30 12.53
CA ALA A 149 -40.66 -9.19 11.40
C ALA A 149 -39.95 -10.51 11.83
N TYR A 150 -38.98 -10.42 12.73
CA TYR A 150 -38.30 -11.60 13.29
C TYR A 150 -39.29 -12.46 14.11
N LEU A 151 -40.10 -11.87 15.00
CA LEU A 151 -41.09 -12.57 15.80
C LEU A 151 -42.16 -13.26 14.94
N LYS A 152 -42.70 -12.56 13.93
CA LYS A 152 -43.68 -13.15 12.98
C LYS A 152 -43.06 -14.37 12.29
N LYS A 153 -41.83 -14.27 11.80
CA LYS A 153 -41.12 -15.39 11.14
C LYS A 153 -40.83 -16.54 12.09
N SER A 154 -40.46 -16.26 13.35
CA SER A 154 -40.22 -17.29 14.36
C SER A 154 -41.51 -18.04 14.76
N ILE A 155 -42.62 -17.33 14.88
CA ILE A 155 -43.93 -17.92 15.15
C ILE A 155 -44.38 -18.82 13.99
N ALA A 156 -44.23 -18.34 12.74
CA ALA A 156 -44.55 -19.15 11.56
C ALA A 156 -43.74 -20.44 11.49
N LEU A 157 -42.42 -20.35 11.74
CA LEU A 157 -41.54 -21.54 11.79
C LEU A 157 -41.89 -22.52 12.91
N LYS A 158 -42.29 -22.01 14.08
CA LYS A 158 -42.74 -22.86 15.19
C LYS A 158 -44.08 -23.55 14.85
N ALA A 159 -45.02 -22.84 14.21
CA ALA A 159 -46.29 -23.42 13.74
C ALA A 159 -46.07 -24.50 12.68
N GLU A 160 -45.16 -24.25 11.72
CA GLU A 160 -44.81 -25.23 10.69
C GLU A 160 -44.17 -26.50 11.29
N LYS A 161 -43.25 -26.33 12.24
CA LYS A 161 -42.64 -27.45 12.96
C LYS A 161 -43.66 -28.29 13.72
N ARG A 162 -44.63 -27.64 14.37
CA ARG A 162 -45.73 -28.34 15.08
C ARG A 162 -46.57 -29.14 14.12
N SER A 163 -47.05 -28.53 13.03
CA SER A 163 -47.87 -29.20 12.02
C SER A 163 -47.13 -30.39 11.36
N ARG A 164 -45.83 -30.25 11.12
CA ARG A 164 -45.00 -31.33 10.59
C ARG A 164 -44.85 -32.49 11.58
N THR A 165 -44.71 -32.19 12.87
CA THR A 165 -44.63 -33.21 13.92
C THR A 165 -45.94 -33.94 14.12
N GLU A 166 -47.08 -33.24 14.07
CA GLU A 166 -48.42 -33.83 14.12
C GLU A 166 -48.73 -34.73 12.93
N ARG A 167 -48.33 -34.33 11.69
CA ARG A 167 -48.46 -35.16 10.50
C ARG A 167 -47.65 -36.47 10.60
N ARG A 168 -46.47 -36.45 11.28
CA ARG A 168 -45.65 -37.63 11.50
C ARG A 168 -46.19 -38.60 12.58
N ARG A 169 -47.07 -38.11 13.45
CA ARG A 169 -47.68 -38.89 14.55
C ARG A 169 -49.02 -39.51 14.20
N ARG A 170 -49.61 -39.16 13.05
CA ARG A 170 -50.80 -39.83 12.54
C ARG A 170 -50.37 -41.15 11.85
N PRO A 171 -50.92 -42.30 12.32
CA PRO A 171 -50.62 -43.63 11.71
C PRO A 171 -51.18 -43.71 10.28
#